data_d371eaaf15f4f5305d9b0cf543f2ca90
#
_entry.id   d371eaaf15f4f5305d9b0cf543f2ca90
#
_cell.length_a   1.000
_cell.length_b   1.000
_cell.length_c   1.000
_cell.angle_alpha   90.00
_cell.angle_beta   90.00
_cell.angle_gamma   90.00
#
_symmetry.space_group_name_H-M   'P 1'
#
loop_
_entity.id
_entity.type
_entity.pdbx_description
1 polymer ?
#
loop_
_entity_poly.entity_id
_entity_poly.type
_entity_poly.pdbx_seq_one_letter_code
_entity_poly.pdbx_strand_id
1 'polypeptide(L)'
;MKKINKMKKLILLILLVAISTSCEDFEGWNVDKKNPSEVPADFLITSVEYTLFLRMTSISVNYNIFKYFAQNVGSTTYQDEPNYDLRNRDIGGTLFIYLYRDMLNDLADAKQIVADNNDLASVKANKLGMIEVLEVYIWTILVDTYGNVPYTQALNSSEFLLPAYDEDEAIYGDLFRRLDQALLFLEPGGVSFSDADLIYGGDSDMWIAFANSLKLKMAVRVADADAGMATQKATEAYNAGVIMTSAGNFAYPFEASPPNTNPLWTSLVQSGRSDFIVANTFVDLIVPLNDPRTPIYLDDNQIPYVGGIYGTNSPFANYTHIGTKFHESGLEGLLMSSSEVSFLLAEAVEKGLIGGDAEGFYNSGVTQSIEYWTGSSDDAAAYLAQPTVSYASGEWKDRIGTQKYLSLYMTNGFESWSSWRILDYPLMNIALESGLPVPRRYVYPNDEAQINGVNYEAASSAMGGDELDSRVFWDITGAGNAGAGITD
;
A
#
# COMPACT_ATOMS: atom_id res chain seq x y z
N MET A 1 41.06 -58.90 -50.24
CA MET A 1 40.49 -58.93 -48.85
C MET A 1 41.25 -58.06 -47.85
N LYS A 2 42.60 -57.99 -47.81
CA LYS A 2 43.34 -57.12 -46.80
C LYS A 2 43.16 -55.60 -46.92
N LYS A 3 42.93 -55.06 -48.17
CA LYS A 3 42.68 -53.62 -48.39
C LYS A 3 41.28 -53.18 -47.89
N ILE A 4 40.24 -54.01 -48.03
CA ILE A 4 38.88 -53.75 -47.61
C ILE A 4 38.80 -53.69 -46.04
N ASN A 5 39.54 -54.58 -45.36
CA ASN A 5 39.57 -54.57 -43.91
C ASN A 5 40.32 -53.34 -43.28
N LYS A 6 41.35 -52.81 -43.99
CA LYS A 6 42.00 -51.55 -43.56
C LYS A 6 41.08 -50.35 -43.73
N MET A 7 40.31 -50.29 -44.82
CA MET A 7 39.36 -49.21 -45.10
C MET A 7 38.20 -49.22 -44.11
N LYS A 8 37.66 -50.40 -43.75
CA LYS A 8 36.63 -50.51 -42.69
C LYS A 8 37.12 -50.10 -41.33
N LYS A 9 38.38 -50.42 -40.97
CA LYS A 9 38.99 -49.96 -39.71
C LYS A 9 39.23 -48.45 -39.69
N LEU A 10 39.61 -47.84 -40.82
CA LEU A 10 39.77 -46.40 -40.94
C LEU A 10 38.46 -45.64 -40.84
N ILE A 11 37.40 -46.14 -41.46
CA ILE A 11 36.01 -45.58 -41.37
C ILE A 11 35.51 -45.71 -39.95
N LEU A 12 35.75 -46.84 -39.26
CA LEU A 12 35.37 -47.01 -37.86
C LEU A 12 36.10 -46.06 -36.93
N LEU A 13 37.40 -45.81 -37.21
CA LEU A 13 38.21 -44.85 -36.44
C LEU A 13 37.74 -43.40 -36.64
N ILE A 14 37.38 -43.01 -37.86
CA ILE A 14 36.84 -41.69 -38.19
C ILE A 14 35.44 -41.51 -37.57
N LEU A 15 34.60 -42.56 -37.53
CA LEU A 15 33.30 -42.52 -36.83
C LEU A 15 33.48 -42.37 -35.31
N LEU A 16 34.47 -43.03 -34.71
CA LEU A 16 34.77 -42.92 -33.29
C LEU A 16 35.27 -41.50 -32.91
N VAL A 17 36.08 -40.89 -33.75
CA VAL A 17 36.59 -39.51 -33.54
C VAL A 17 35.44 -38.49 -33.75
N ALA A 18 34.52 -38.71 -34.69
CA ALA A 18 33.37 -37.85 -34.91
C ALA A 18 32.36 -37.90 -33.73
N ILE A 19 32.27 -39.04 -33.03
CA ILE A 19 31.41 -39.16 -31.84
C ILE A 19 32.06 -38.48 -30.61
N SER A 20 33.42 -38.42 -30.50
CA SER A 20 34.08 -37.78 -29.41
C SER A 20 34.18 -36.24 -29.49
N THR A 21 33.88 -35.67 -30.69
CA THR A 21 33.81 -34.20 -30.86
C THR A 21 32.40 -33.63 -30.73
N SER A 22 31.38 -34.49 -30.47
CA SER A 22 29.98 -34.10 -30.30
C SER A 22 29.62 -33.82 -28.85
N CYS A 23 30.56 -33.60 -27.95
CA CYS A 23 30.31 -32.98 -26.65
C CYS A 23 30.31 -31.45 -26.85
N GLU A 24 29.32 -30.91 -27.51
CA GLU A 24 28.94 -29.54 -27.30
C GLU A 24 28.34 -29.42 -25.89
N ASP A 25 28.69 -28.33 -25.27
CA ASP A 25 28.38 -27.96 -23.91
C ASP A 25 26.85 -28.03 -23.64
N PHE A 26 26.36 -29.16 -23.18
CA PHE A 26 24.95 -29.38 -22.83
C PHE A 26 24.50 -28.47 -21.69
N GLU A 27 25.42 -27.89 -20.92
CA GLU A 27 25.11 -26.92 -19.87
C GLU A 27 24.54 -25.63 -20.49
N GLY A 28 25.07 -25.17 -21.64
CA GLY A 28 24.56 -24.00 -22.34
C GLY A 28 23.16 -24.16 -22.97
N TRP A 29 22.71 -25.41 -23.20
CA TRP A 29 21.39 -25.70 -23.75
C TRP A 29 20.30 -25.79 -22.67
N ASN A 30 20.68 -26.00 -21.44
CA ASN A 30 19.77 -26.15 -20.30
C ASN A 30 19.60 -24.84 -19.51
N VAL A 31 20.19 -23.74 -20.00
CA VAL A 31 19.96 -22.42 -19.44
C VAL A 31 18.58 -21.93 -19.91
N ASP A 32 17.64 -21.86 -18.99
CA ASP A 32 16.32 -21.26 -19.26
C ASP A 32 16.49 -19.76 -19.48
N LYS A 33 16.60 -19.36 -20.75
CA LYS A 33 16.76 -17.95 -21.14
C LYS A 33 15.50 -17.09 -20.86
N LYS A 34 14.38 -17.72 -20.54
CA LYS A 34 13.13 -17.03 -20.19
C LYS A 34 13.03 -16.78 -18.69
N ASN A 35 13.67 -17.63 -17.88
CA ASN A 35 13.76 -17.47 -16.43
C ASN A 35 15.25 -17.47 -16.05
N PRO A 36 15.94 -16.34 -16.15
CA PRO A 36 17.34 -16.23 -15.79
C PRO A 36 17.54 -16.64 -14.32
N SER A 37 18.56 -17.44 -14.05
CA SER A 37 18.91 -17.86 -12.67
C SER A 37 19.49 -16.73 -11.83
N GLU A 38 19.86 -15.63 -12.44
CA GLU A 38 20.39 -14.42 -11.79
C GLU A 38 19.66 -13.21 -12.37
N VAL A 39 18.91 -12.49 -11.54
CA VAL A 39 18.23 -11.25 -11.88
C VAL A 39 18.98 -10.11 -11.19
N PRO A 40 19.39 -9.05 -11.89
CA PRO A 40 19.97 -7.87 -11.24
C PRO A 40 19.01 -7.23 -10.23
N ALA A 41 19.55 -6.69 -9.13
CA ALA A 41 18.76 -6.02 -8.10
C ALA A 41 17.89 -4.88 -8.66
N ASP A 42 18.37 -4.18 -9.68
CA ASP A 42 17.65 -3.10 -10.37
C ASP A 42 16.29 -3.56 -10.91
N PHE A 43 16.21 -4.74 -11.52
CA PHE A 43 14.93 -5.30 -12.01
C PHE A 43 13.99 -5.69 -10.87
N LEU A 44 14.52 -6.20 -9.77
CA LEU A 44 13.72 -6.56 -8.60
C LEU A 44 13.10 -5.32 -7.97
N ILE A 45 13.86 -4.22 -7.84
CA ILE A 45 13.35 -2.95 -7.33
C ILE A 45 12.23 -2.42 -8.22
N THR A 46 12.46 -2.30 -9.53
CA THR A 46 11.45 -1.86 -10.50
C THR A 46 10.18 -2.72 -10.41
N SER A 47 10.34 -4.05 -10.30
CA SER A 47 9.22 -5.00 -10.16
C SER A 47 8.43 -4.80 -8.87
N VAL A 48 9.12 -4.61 -7.75
CA VAL A 48 8.47 -4.39 -6.44
C VAL A 48 7.72 -3.06 -6.41
N GLU A 49 8.33 -1.97 -6.88
CA GLU A 49 7.67 -0.67 -6.97
C GLU A 49 6.40 -0.75 -7.81
N TYR A 50 6.50 -1.29 -9.03
CA TYR A 50 5.33 -1.49 -9.88
C TYR A 50 4.25 -2.33 -9.20
N THR A 51 4.63 -3.47 -8.62
CA THR A 51 3.68 -4.39 -8.00
C THR A 51 2.99 -3.77 -6.78
N LEU A 52 3.75 -3.04 -5.95
CA LEU A 52 3.22 -2.33 -4.78
C LEU A 52 2.14 -1.32 -5.21
N PHE A 53 2.47 -0.44 -6.16
CA PHE A 53 1.53 0.57 -6.61
C PHE A 53 0.35 -0.01 -7.39
N LEU A 54 0.59 -0.99 -8.27
CA LEU A 54 -0.48 -1.69 -8.99
C LEU A 54 -1.51 -2.27 -8.02
N ARG A 55 -1.05 -2.89 -6.93
CA ARG A 55 -1.96 -3.53 -5.98
C ARG A 55 -2.62 -2.53 -5.06
N MET A 56 -1.87 -1.62 -4.45
CA MET A 56 -2.41 -0.75 -3.42
C MET A 56 -3.32 0.36 -3.97
N THR A 57 -3.13 0.81 -5.21
CA THR A 57 -3.99 1.79 -5.87
C THR A 57 -5.20 1.19 -6.57
N SER A 58 -5.22 -0.13 -6.79
CA SER A 58 -6.33 -0.82 -7.46
C SER A 58 -7.65 -0.69 -6.71
N ILE A 59 -8.75 -0.68 -7.50
CA ILE A 59 -10.12 -0.85 -7.00
C ILE A 59 -10.56 -2.33 -7.04
N SER A 60 -9.83 -3.17 -7.77
CA SER A 60 -10.17 -4.59 -7.92
C SER A 60 -9.93 -5.34 -6.61
N VAL A 61 -10.97 -5.97 -6.10
CA VAL A 61 -10.91 -6.81 -4.89
C VAL A 61 -9.95 -8.00 -5.02
N ASN A 62 -9.59 -8.40 -6.23
CA ASN A 62 -8.57 -9.42 -6.44
C ASN A 62 -7.15 -8.95 -6.07
N TYR A 63 -6.95 -7.67 -5.81
CA TYR A 63 -5.68 -7.10 -5.40
C TYR A 63 -5.69 -6.65 -3.94
N ASN A 64 -6.74 -5.95 -3.52
CA ASN A 64 -6.95 -5.51 -2.15
C ASN A 64 -8.44 -5.16 -1.91
N ILE A 65 -8.84 -4.98 -0.65
CA ILE A 65 -10.23 -4.68 -0.24
C ILE A 65 -10.40 -3.24 0.25
N PHE A 66 -9.32 -2.46 0.36
CA PHE A 66 -9.29 -1.27 1.20
C PHE A 66 -10.22 -0.14 0.75
N LYS A 67 -10.53 -0.02 -0.56
CA LYS A 67 -11.51 0.96 -1.02
C LYS A 67 -12.94 0.64 -0.58
N TYR A 68 -13.25 -0.65 -0.31
CA TYR A 68 -14.49 -1.06 0.34
C TYR A 68 -14.42 -0.81 1.85
N PHE A 69 -13.32 -1.14 2.52
CA PHE A 69 -13.19 -0.83 3.96
C PHE A 69 -13.28 0.67 4.23
N ALA A 70 -12.73 1.49 3.36
CA ALA A 70 -12.88 2.94 3.41
C ALA A 70 -14.23 3.43 2.87
N GLN A 71 -15.11 2.54 2.39
CA GLN A 71 -16.41 2.88 1.80
C GLN A 71 -16.34 4.00 0.74
N ASN A 72 -15.26 4.00 -0.06
CA ASN A 72 -15.16 4.91 -1.20
C ASN A 72 -16.13 4.53 -2.31
N VAL A 73 -16.43 3.24 -2.44
CA VAL A 73 -17.22 2.68 -3.54
C VAL A 73 -18.27 1.69 -3.03
N GLY A 74 -19.37 1.61 -3.76
CA GLY A 74 -20.37 0.56 -3.66
C GLY A 74 -20.28 -0.39 -4.86
N SER A 75 -20.96 -1.53 -4.76
CA SER A 75 -20.97 -2.55 -5.81
C SER A 75 -22.31 -2.56 -6.55
N THR A 76 -22.22 -2.78 -7.86
CA THR A 76 -23.40 -2.95 -8.73
C THR A 76 -23.80 -4.41 -8.91
N THR A 77 -22.92 -5.36 -8.58
CA THR A 77 -23.13 -6.77 -8.91
C THR A 77 -22.69 -7.73 -7.80
N TYR A 78 -21.47 -7.57 -7.30
CA TYR A 78 -20.87 -8.47 -6.31
C TYR A 78 -21.12 -7.92 -4.90
N GLN A 79 -21.77 -8.70 -4.04
CA GLN A 79 -22.20 -8.23 -2.73
C GLN A 79 -21.38 -8.79 -1.56
N ASP A 80 -20.52 -9.78 -1.80
CA ASP A 80 -19.73 -10.41 -0.74
C ASP A 80 -18.83 -9.37 -0.05
N GLU A 81 -18.01 -8.65 -0.82
CA GLU A 81 -17.02 -7.73 -0.27
C GLU A 81 -17.63 -6.49 0.41
N PRO A 82 -18.62 -5.77 -0.17
CA PRO A 82 -19.24 -4.65 0.52
C PRO A 82 -20.06 -5.08 1.74
N ASN A 83 -20.42 -6.35 1.86
CA ASN A 83 -21.06 -6.94 3.03
C ASN A 83 -20.09 -7.62 3.99
N TYR A 84 -18.78 -7.50 3.72
CA TYR A 84 -17.69 -8.07 4.53
C TYR A 84 -17.74 -9.60 4.67
N ASP A 85 -18.34 -10.31 3.70
CA ASP A 85 -18.17 -11.76 3.53
C ASP A 85 -16.84 -12.03 2.81
N LEU A 86 -15.76 -12.13 3.58
CA LEU A 86 -14.39 -12.08 3.07
C LEU A 86 -13.73 -13.45 2.98
N ARG A 87 -14.37 -14.51 3.50
CA ARG A 87 -13.79 -15.85 3.49
C ARG A 87 -14.10 -16.64 2.23
N ASN A 88 -15.21 -16.35 1.55
CA ASN A 88 -15.65 -17.11 0.37
C ASN A 88 -14.62 -17.10 -0.77
N ARG A 89 -13.92 -15.99 -1.00
CA ARG A 89 -12.99 -15.79 -2.11
C ARG A 89 -11.53 -15.67 -1.67
N ASP A 90 -11.26 -15.75 -0.38
CA ASP A 90 -9.92 -15.63 0.23
C ASP A 90 -9.08 -14.45 -0.33
N ILE A 91 -9.71 -13.29 -0.42
CA ILE A 91 -9.05 -12.08 -0.93
C ILE A 91 -7.90 -11.67 0.01
N GLY A 92 -8.09 -11.85 1.33
CA GLY A 92 -7.06 -11.62 2.32
C GLY A 92 -5.84 -12.50 2.11
N GLY A 93 -6.03 -13.78 1.84
CA GLY A 93 -4.94 -14.70 1.52
C GLY A 93 -4.18 -14.30 0.26
N THR A 94 -4.90 -13.82 -0.75
CA THR A 94 -4.28 -13.30 -1.97
C THR A 94 -3.35 -12.11 -1.68
N LEU A 95 -3.81 -11.11 -0.91
CA LEU A 95 -2.99 -9.95 -0.54
C LEU A 95 -1.77 -10.38 0.30
N PHE A 96 -1.97 -11.25 1.30
CA PHE A 96 -0.92 -11.79 2.16
C PHE A 96 0.21 -12.42 1.33
N ILE A 97 -0.15 -13.33 0.40
CA ILE A 97 0.81 -14.00 -0.48
C ILE A 97 1.61 -12.99 -1.32
N TYR A 98 0.96 -11.99 -1.89
CA TYR A 98 1.65 -11.02 -2.74
C TYR A 98 2.64 -10.14 -1.97
N LEU A 99 2.29 -9.74 -0.75
CA LEU A 99 3.19 -8.94 0.10
C LEU A 99 4.45 -9.74 0.47
N TYR A 100 4.31 -11.03 0.80
CA TYR A 100 5.47 -11.89 1.12
C TYR A 100 6.24 -12.32 -0.11
N ARG A 101 5.57 -12.94 -1.10
CA ARG A 101 6.21 -13.63 -2.22
C ARG A 101 6.73 -12.68 -3.27
N ASP A 102 5.89 -11.69 -3.66
CA ASP A 102 6.16 -10.86 -4.85
C ASP A 102 6.83 -9.53 -4.47
N MET A 103 6.92 -9.20 -3.17
CA MET A 103 7.53 -7.94 -2.73
C MET A 103 8.65 -8.18 -1.72
N LEU A 104 8.34 -8.70 -0.53
CA LEU A 104 9.35 -8.87 0.51
C LEU A 104 10.44 -9.88 0.13
N ASN A 105 10.08 -10.97 -0.54
CA ASN A 105 11.07 -11.94 -1.01
C ASN A 105 11.98 -11.33 -2.10
N ASP A 106 11.41 -10.59 -3.05
CA ASP A 106 12.18 -9.92 -4.10
C ASP A 106 13.12 -8.84 -3.51
N LEU A 107 12.66 -8.11 -2.47
CA LEU A 107 13.51 -7.15 -1.75
C LEU A 107 14.62 -7.83 -0.96
N ALA A 108 14.36 -8.98 -0.34
CA ALA A 108 15.38 -9.77 0.35
C ALA A 108 16.46 -10.26 -0.63
N ASP A 109 16.05 -10.74 -1.81
CA ASP A 109 16.98 -11.15 -2.87
C ASP A 109 17.78 -9.93 -3.41
N ALA A 110 17.13 -8.80 -3.65
CA ALA A 110 17.78 -7.56 -4.08
C ALA A 110 18.82 -7.09 -3.05
N LYS A 111 18.49 -7.16 -1.77
CA LYS A 111 19.39 -6.83 -0.66
C LYS A 111 20.65 -7.69 -0.66
N GLN A 112 20.50 -9.01 -0.84
CA GLN A 112 21.62 -9.93 -0.92
C GLN A 112 22.50 -9.65 -2.15
N ILE A 113 21.89 -9.43 -3.32
CA ILE A 113 22.61 -9.11 -4.56
C ILE A 113 23.41 -7.81 -4.40
N VAL A 114 22.80 -6.76 -3.82
CA VAL A 114 23.49 -5.48 -3.57
C VAL A 114 24.64 -5.67 -2.58
N ALA A 115 24.47 -6.48 -1.53
CA ALA A 115 25.51 -6.75 -0.56
C ALA A 115 26.73 -7.45 -1.18
N ASP A 116 26.51 -8.34 -2.14
CA ASP A 116 27.53 -9.17 -2.77
C ASP A 116 28.22 -8.51 -3.97
N ASN A 117 27.62 -7.49 -4.58
CA ASN A 117 28.20 -6.85 -5.76
C ASN A 117 29.45 -6.01 -5.44
N ASN A 118 30.12 -5.46 -6.49
CA ASN A 118 31.36 -4.69 -6.35
C ASN A 118 31.14 -3.17 -6.43
N ASP A 119 29.92 -2.66 -6.17
CA ASP A 119 29.66 -1.23 -6.13
C ASP A 119 30.50 -0.53 -5.03
N LEU A 120 30.67 0.78 -5.16
CA LEU A 120 31.27 1.60 -4.11
C LEU A 120 30.46 1.48 -2.81
N ALA A 121 31.11 1.53 -1.66
CA ALA A 121 30.48 1.37 -0.36
C ALA A 121 29.33 2.36 -0.12
N SER A 122 29.45 3.62 -0.57
CA SER A 122 28.39 4.63 -0.48
C SER A 122 27.19 4.29 -1.36
N VAL A 123 27.41 3.79 -2.59
CA VAL A 123 26.31 3.36 -3.49
C VAL A 123 25.58 2.16 -2.90
N LYS A 124 26.32 1.17 -2.37
CA LYS A 124 25.71 0.03 -1.67
C LYS A 124 24.86 0.48 -0.48
N ALA A 125 25.39 1.41 0.33
CA ALA A 125 24.68 1.92 1.50
C ALA A 125 23.36 2.58 1.08
N ASN A 126 23.36 3.46 0.07
CA ASN A 126 22.14 4.09 -0.42
C ASN A 126 21.14 3.06 -0.99
N LYS A 127 21.60 2.09 -1.78
CA LYS A 127 20.74 1.00 -2.29
C LYS A 127 20.12 0.20 -1.16
N LEU A 128 20.90 -0.19 -0.15
CA LEU A 128 20.41 -0.94 1.01
C LEU A 128 19.45 -0.10 1.86
N GLY A 129 19.71 1.20 2.02
CA GLY A 129 18.82 2.12 2.71
C GLY A 129 17.45 2.22 2.02
N MET A 130 17.45 2.38 0.70
CA MET A 130 16.21 2.42 -0.09
C MET A 130 15.41 1.11 0.00
N ILE A 131 16.08 -0.05 -0.15
CA ILE A 131 15.44 -1.36 0.01
C ILE A 131 14.79 -1.47 1.39
N GLU A 132 15.52 -1.10 2.43
CA GLU A 132 15.05 -1.20 3.81
C GLU A 132 13.82 -0.32 4.06
N VAL A 133 13.76 0.89 3.48
CA VAL A 133 12.59 1.77 3.57
C VAL A 133 11.36 1.12 2.90
N LEU A 134 11.53 0.52 1.72
CA LEU A 134 10.46 -0.21 1.04
C LEU A 134 9.99 -1.42 1.84
N GLU A 135 10.92 -2.23 2.38
CA GLU A 135 10.59 -3.36 3.25
C GLU A 135 9.77 -2.90 4.46
N VAL A 136 10.20 -1.85 5.16
CA VAL A 136 9.47 -1.30 6.31
C VAL A 136 8.06 -0.87 5.92
N TYR A 137 7.90 -0.17 4.78
CA TYR A 137 6.58 0.25 4.31
C TYR A 137 5.67 -0.96 4.03
N ILE A 138 6.18 -2.01 3.38
CA ILE A 138 5.40 -3.23 3.07
C ILE A 138 5.07 -4.00 4.35
N TRP A 139 5.99 -4.09 5.30
CA TRP A 139 5.74 -4.69 6.60
C TRP A 139 4.65 -3.95 7.39
N THR A 140 4.59 -2.59 7.30
CA THR A 140 3.48 -1.86 7.95
C THR A 140 2.14 -2.22 7.33
N ILE A 141 2.06 -2.46 6.01
CA ILE A 141 0.82 -2.91 5.38
C ILE A 141 0.40 -4.28 5.94
N LEU A 142 1.33 -5.23 6.07
CA LEU A 142 1.05 -6.55 6.62
C LEU A 142 0.54 -6.47 8.07
N VAL A 143 1.31 -5.81 8.94
CA VAL A 143 1.01 -5.74 10.38
C VAL A 143 -0.28 -4.98 10.63
N ASP A 144 -0.48 -3.85 9.98
CA ASP A 144 -1.69 -3.06 10.15
C ASP A 144 -2.95 -3.73 9.57
N THR A 145 -2.76 -4.69 8.66
CA THR A 145 -3.88 -5.44 8.06
C THR A 145 -4.23 -6.67 8.88
N TYR A 146 -3.23 -7.46 9.32
CA TYR A 146 -3.42 -8.78 9.91
C TYR A 146 -3.07 -8.88 11.40
N GLY A 147 -2.38 -7.89 11.98
CA GLY A 147 -1.83 -7.94 13.33
C GLY A 147 -0.58 -8.82 13.41
N ASN A 148 -0.60 -9.83 14.27
CA ASN A 148 0.50 -10.79 14.39
C ASN A 148 0.74 -11.51 13.06
N VAL A 149 1.98 -11.53 12.59
CA VAL A 149 2.34 -12.16 11.30
C VAL A 149 3.72 -12.82 11.39
N PRO A 150 4.03 -13.83 10.56
CA PRO A 150 5.39 -14.33 10.45
C PRO A 150 6.35 -13.21 10.07
N TYR A 151 7.34 -12.92 10.92
CA TYR A 151 8.30 -11.83 10.71
C TYR A 151 9.75 -12.29 10.85
N THR A 152 10.16 -12.70 12.06
CA THR A 152 11.56 -13.08 12.33
C THR A 152 11.97 -14.38 11.64
N GLN A 153 11.03 -15.28 11.39
CA GLN A 153 11.24 -16.54 10.69
C GLN A 153 10.76 -16.51 9.22
N ALA A 154 10.19 -15.39 8.78
CA ALA A 154 9.73 -15.24 7.41
C ALA A 154 10.89 -15.21 6.41
N LEU A 155 10.60 -15.48 5.14
CA LEU A 155 11.53 -15.41 4.01
C LEU A 155 12.77 -16.35 4.13
N ASN A 156 12.73 -17.31 5.05
CA ASN A 156 13.76 -18.33 5.26
C ASN A 156 13.16 -19.72 5.30
N SER A 157 12.57 -20.15 4.18
CA SER A 157 11.92 -21.45 4.04
C SER A 157 12.88 -22.66 4.16
N SER A 158 14.18 -22.42 4.02
CA SER A 158 15.19 -23.47 4.21
C SER A 158 15.37 -23.87 5.68
N GLU A 159 15.12 -22.96 6.61
CA GLU A 159 15.22 -23.18 8.05
C GLU A 159 13.85 -23.29 8.71
N PHE A 160 12.90 -22.45 8.29
CA PHE A 160 11.56 -22.37 8.88
C PHE A 160 10.47 -22.66 7.83
N LEU A 161 10.10 -23.94 7.70
CA LEU A 161 9.02 -24.33 6.79
C LEU A 161 7.63 -23.89 7.30
N LEU A 162 7.47 -23.84 8.62
CA LEU A 162 6.26 -23.41 9.33
C LEU A 162 6.64 -22.26 10.26
N PRO A 163 6.78 -21.04 9.78
CA PRO A 163 7.28 -19.92 10.58
C PRO A 163 6.32 -19.56 11.72
N ALA A 164 6.86 -19.20 12.88
CA ALA A 164 6.10 -18.64 13.98
C ALA A 164 5.62 -17.22 13.61
N TYR A 165 4.48 -16.83 14.19
CA TYR A 165 3.95 -15.48 14.11
C TYR A 165 4.54 -14.66 15.25
N ASP A 166 5.04 -13.47 14.92
CA ASP A 166 5.54 -12.52 15.91
C ASP A 166 4.42 -11.54 16.31
N GLU A 167 4.49 -11.04 17.53
CA GLU A 167 3.55 -10.05 18.05
C GLU A 167 3.68 -8.73 17.28
N ASP A 168 2.57 -8.14 16.87
CA ASP A 168 2.51 -6.93 16.06
C ASP A 168 3.18 -5.72 16.73
N GLU A 169 3.08 -5.56 18.03
CA GLU A 169 3.79 -4.53 18.81
C GLU A 169 5.31 -4.72 18.74
N ALA A 170 5.79 -5.96 18.88
CA ALA A 170 7.22 -6.27 18.79
C ALA A 170 7.77 -6.02 17.37
N ILE A 171 7.00 -6.37 16.35
CA ILE A 171 7.33 -6.08 14.95
C ILE A 171 7.48 -4.56 14.76
N TYR A 172 6.54 -3.75 15.24
CA TYR A 172 6.61 -2.29 15.12
C TYR A 172 7.86 -1.69 15.79
N GLY A 173 8.25 -2.22 16.95
CA GLY A 173 9.50 -1.84 17.61
C GLY A 173 10.72 -2.09 16.74
N ASP A 174 10.77 -3.24 16.06
CA ASP A 174 11.85 -3.57 15.13
C ASP A 174 11.77 -2.73 13.84
N LEU A 175 10.59 -2.48 13.29
CA LEU A 175 10.42 -1.64 12.11
C LEU A 175 10.93 -0.20 12.32
N PHE A 176 10.71 0.39 13.49
CA PHE A 176 11.32 1.68 13.83
C PHE A 176 12.85 1.60 13.84
N ARG A 177 13.42 0.57 14.47
CA ARG A 177 14.88 0.36 14.49
C ARG A 177 15.44 0.18 13.07
N ARG A 178 14.77 -0.58 12.23
CA ARG A 178 15.14 -0.81 10.82
C ARG A 178 15.08 0.49 10.01
N LEU A 179 14.04 1.29 10.20
CA LEU A 179 13.91 2.58 9.53
C LEU A 179 14.98 3.59 9.96
N ASP A 180 15.33 3.60 11.26
CA ASP A 180 16.45 4.38 11.76
C ASP A 180 17.78 3.95 11.12
N GLN A 181 18.00 2.65 10.97
CA GLN A 181 19.18 2.12 10.30
C GLN A 181 19.20 2.46 8.80
N ALA A 182 18.07 2.41 8.12
CA ALA A 182 17.93 2.80 6.72
C ALA A 182 18.34 4.27 6.51
N LEU A 183 17.89 5.15 7.41
CA LEU A 183 18.24 6.58 7.38
C LEU A 183 19.74 6.84 7.62
N LEU A 184 20.45 5.93 8.32
CA LEU A 184 21.92 6.01 8.44
C LEU A 184 22.67 5.55 7.18
N PHE A 185 22.03 4.74 6.34
CA PHE A 185 22.60 4.28 5.08
C PHE A 185 22.39 5.30 3.95
N LEU A 186 21.33 6.08 4.00
CA LEU A 186 20.99 7.07 2.98
C LEU A 186 21.83 8.34 3.18
N GLU A 187 22.70 8.64 2.19
CA GLU A 187 23.49 9.87 2.16
C GLU A 187 22.77 10.92 1.30
N PRO A 188 22.56 12.16 1.79
CA PRO A 188 21.99 13.22 0.98
C PRO A 188 22.77 13.46 -0.32
N GLY A 189 22.08 13.51 -1.47
CA GLY A 189 22.68 13.62 -2.80
C GLY A 189 23.44 12.36 -3.24
N GLY A 190 23.29 11.25 -2.54
CA GLY A 190 23.95 9.99 -2.84
C GLY A 190 23.34 9.27 -4.04
N VAL A 191 24.15 8.43 -4.70
CA VAL A 191 23.69 7.60 -5.82
C VAL A 191 23.09 6.30 -5.30
N SER A 192 21.93 5.90 -5.83
CA SER A 192 21.26 4.63 -5.53
C SER A 192 20.93 3.84 -6.81
N PHE A 193 19.65 3.45 -7.02
CA PHE A 193 19.22 2.66 -8.18
C PHE A 193 19.02 3.49 -9.47
N SER A 194 19.13 4.82 -9.42
CA SER A 194 18.96 5.70 -10.59
C SER A 194 17.66 5.39 -11.36
N ASP A 195 17.74 5.18 -12.67
CA ASP A 195 16.56 4.93 -13.54
C ASP A 195 15.77 3.65 -13.21
N ALA A 196 16.30 2.75 -12.37
CA ALA A 196 15.57 1.57 -11.93
C ALA A 196 14.59 1.87 -10.78
N ASP A 197 14.80 2.98 -10.06
CA ASP A 197 13.83 3.56 -9.13
C ASP A 197 12.85 4.44 -9.90
N LEU A 198 11.65 3.95 -10.13
CA LEU A 198 10.60 4.64 -10.88
C LEU A 198 9.83 5.67 -10.05
N ILE A 199 10.05 5.72 -8.74
CA ILE A 199 9.36 6.63 -7.82
C ILE A 199 10.10 7.97 -7.75
N TYR A 200 11.39 7.94 -7.42
CA TYR A 200 12.20 9.13 -7.21
C TYR A 200 13.45 9.21 -8.10
N GLY A 201 13.62 8.25 -9.05
CA GLY A 201 14.77 8.25 -9.96
C GLY A 201 16.12 8.09 -9.26
N GLY A 202 16.13 7.45 -8.10
CA GLY A 202 17.32 7.25 -7.28
C GLY A 202 17.71 8.47 -6.42
N ASP A 203 16.85 9.47 -6.30
CA ASP A 203 17.07 10.65 -5.47
C ASP A 203 17.02 10.30 -3.99
N SER A 204 18.19 10.24 -3.33
CA SER A 204 18.29 9.89 -1.92
C SER A 204 17.68 10.93 -0.97
N ASP A 205 17.61 12.21 -1.33
CA ASP A 205 16.98 13.24 -0.51
C ASP A 205 15.46 13.02 -0.44
N MET A 206 14.84 12.62 -1.57
CA MET A 206 13.42 12.26 -1.59
C MET A 206 13.14 10.98 -0.79
N TRP A 207 14.02 9.98 -0.87
CA TRP A 207 13.92 8.76 -0.05
C TRP A 207 14.07 9.05 1.44
N ILE A 208 14.96 9.97 1.83
CA ILE A 208 15.12 10.41 3.23
C ILE A 208 13.83 11.12 3.72
N ALA A 209 13.26 12.00 2.90
CA ALA A 209 12.01 12.69 3.25
C ALA A 209 10.84 11.71 3.37
N PHE A 210 10.74 10.72 2.47
CA PHE A 210 9.74 9.66 2.55
C PHE A 210 9.94 8.79 3.80
N ALA A 211 11.16 8.34 4.09
CA ALA A 211 11.45 7.54 5.27
C ALA A 211 11.09 8.26 6.59
N ASN A 212 11.37 9.56 6.70
CA ASN A 212 10.95 10.36 7.83
C ASN A 212 9.43 10.53 7.88
N SER A 213 8.76 10.69 6.73
CA SER A 213 7.30 10.75 6.68
C SER A 213 6.64 9.43 7.08
N LEU A 214 7.24 8.31 6.70
CA LEU A 214 6.83 6.97 7.16
C LEU A 214 7.05 6.81 8.66
N LYS A 215 8.19 7.27 9.20
CA LYS A 215 8.47 7.29 10.65
C LYS A 215 7.42 8.12 11.41
N LEU A 216 7.06 9.29 10.90
CA LEU A 216 6.00 10.13 11.47
C LEU A 216 4.64 9.41 11.45
N LYS A 217 4.27 8.80 10.31
CA LYS A 217 3.04 8.01 10.18
C LYS A 217 2.97 6.88 11.19
N MET A 218 4.03 6.09 11.30
CA MET A 218 4.13 5.00 12.26
C MET A 218 4.03 5.51 13.71
N ALA A 219 4.68 6.64 14.03
CA ALA A 219 4.65 7.24 15.36
C ALA A 219 3.25 7.72 15.73
N VAL A 220 2.55 8.42 14.83
CA VAL A 220 1.16 8.83 15.03
C VAL A 220 0.24 7.62 15.26
N ARG A 221 0.49 6.53 14.53
CA ARG A 221 -0.29 5.31 14.61
C ARG A 221 -0.18 4.60 15.96
N VAL A 222 1.01 4.52 16.53
CA VAL A 222 1.22 3.87 17.84
C VAL A 222 0.99 4.79 19.04
N ALA A 223 0.63 6.04 18.84
CA ALA A 223 0.61 7.06 19.87
C ALA A 223 -0.28 6.73 21.07
N ASP A 224 -1.40 6.05 20.84
CA ASP A 224 -2.34 5.67 21.89
C ASP A 224 -1.88 4.39 22.63
N ALA A 225 -1.04 3.53 21.99
CA ALA A 225 -0.48 2.33 22.60
C ALA A 225 0.85 2.61 23.32
N ASP A 226 1.75 3.39 22.71
CA ASP A 226 3.05 3.78 23.27
C ASP A 226 3.35 5.25 22.98
N ALA A 227 2.84 6.13 23.85
CA ALA A 227 3.06 7.58 23.76
C ALA A 227 4.53 7.98 23.88
N GLY A 228 5.36 7.19 24.58
CA GLY A 228 6.80 7.46 24.75
C GLY A 228 7.56 7.28 23.45
N MET A 229 7.41 6.12 22.81
CA MET A 229 7.98 5.82 21.51
C MET A 229 7.44 6.77 20.44
N ALA A 230 6.13 7.00 20.43
CA ALA A 230 5.47 7.90 19.49
C ALA A 230 6.05 9.31 19.54
N THR A 231 6.19 9.89 20.75
CA THR A 231 6.76 11.23 20.94
C THR A 231 8.20 11.30 20.44
N GLN A 232 9.02 10.31 20.79
CA GLN A 232 10.41 10.25 20.35
C GLN A 232 10.49 10.22 18.81
N LYS A 233 9.80 9.26 18.20
CA LYS A 233 9.88 9.01 16.75
C LYS A 233 9.25 10.13 15.91
N ALA A 234 8.13 10.70 16.35
CA ALA A 234 7.52 11.86 15.69
C ALA A 234 8.44 13.08 15.75
N THR A 235 9.06 13.34 16.92
CA THR A 235 10.01 14.46 17.08
C THR A 235 11.25 14.28 16.20
N GLU A 236 11.84 13.06 16.15
CA GLU A 236 12.96 12.74 15.27
C GLU A 236 12.60 12.99 13.81
N ALA A 237 11.47 12.46 13.35
CA ALA A 237 10.99 12.60 11.97
C ALA A 237 10.73 14.06 11.58
N TYR A 238 10.01 14.79 12.40
CA TYR A 238 9.69 16.20 12.16
C TYR A 238 10.94 17.08 12.05
N ASN A 239 11.91 16.90 12.96
CA ASN A 239 13.15 17.66 12.95
C ASN A 239 14.08 17.31 11.79
N ALA A 240 14.03 16.08 11.29
CA ALA A 240 14.84 15.62 10.16
C ALA A 240 14.27 16.06 8.79
N GLY A 241 13.00 16.43 8.75
CA GLY A 241 12.29 16.84 7.53
C GLY A 241 11.46 15.73 6.90
N VAL A 242 10.21 16.05 6.64
CA VAL A 242 9.20 15.18 6.03
C VAL A 242 8.73 15.75 4.69
N ILE A 243 7.93 15.01 3.95
CA ILE A 243 7.33 15.48 2.69
C ILE A 243 6.41 16.67 2.96
N MET A 244 6.74 17.84 2.39
CA MET A 244 5.97 19.08 2.59
C MET A 244 5.36 19.63 1.30
N THR A 245 5.73 19.09 0.15
CA THR A 245 5.24 19.52 -1.17
C THR A 245 4.91 18.34 -2.06
N SER A 246 4.08 18.53 -3.06
CA SER A 246 3.68 17.48 -4.02
C SER A 246 4.85 16.88 -4.80
N ALA A 247 5.96 17.60 -4.96
CA ALA A 247 7.17 17.08 -5.59
C ALA A 247 7.79 15.89 -4.82
N GLY A 248 7.56 15.82 -3.50
CA GLY A 248 8.02 14.72 -2.65
C GLY A 248 7.01 13.59 -2.49
N ASN A 249 5.86 13.63 -3.14
CA ASN A 249 4.85 12.58 -3.03
C ASN A 249 5.45 11.20 -3.36
N PHE A 250 5.08 10.20 -2.55
CA PHE A 250 5.38 8.80 -2.85
C PHE A 250 4.37 8.30 -3.87
N ALA A 251 4.73 8.48 -5.15
CA ALA A 251 3.86 8.28 -6.29
C ALA A 251 4.58 7.53 -7.42
N TYR A 252 3.81 6.70 -8.14
CA TYR A 252 4.32 5.88 -9.24
C TYR A 252 3.75 6.39 -10.58
N PRO A 253 4.58 6.66 -11.59
CA PRO A 253 4.15 7.18 -12.88
C PRO A 253 3.67 6.05 -13.79
N PHE A 254 2.37 5.73 -13.76
CA PHE A 254 1.80 4.78 -14.71
C PHE A 254 1.86 5.31 -16.14
N GLU A 255 1.93 4.39 -17.11
CA GLU A 255 2.00 4.73 -18.52
C GLU A 255 0.62 5.02 -19.13
N ALA A 256 0.60 5.88 -20.16
CA ALA A 256 -0.63 6.19 -20.89
C ALA A 256 -1.13 5.03 -21.77
N SER A 257 -0.34 3.95 -21.94
CA SER A 257 -0.66 2.80 -22.78
C SER A 257 -0.28 1.48 -22.10
N PRO A 258 -1.06 0.40 -22.29
CA PRO A 258 -0.71 -0.91 -21.77
C PRO A 258 0.72 -1.36 -22.15
N PRO A 259 1.42 -2.14 -21.30
CA PRO A 259 0.85 -2.90 -20.18
C PRO A 259 0.83 -2.18 -18.81
N ASN A 260 1.56 -1.10 -18.63
CA ASN A 260 1.82 -0.50 -17.31
C ASN A 260 0.88 0.68 -17.00
N THR A 261 -0.40 0.53 -17.27
CA THR A 261 -1.42 1.55 -17.03
C THR A 261 -1.95 1.52 -15.60
N ASN A 262 -2.54 2.64 -15.17
CA ASN A 262 -3.17 2.75 -13.86
C ASN A 262 -4.27 1.69 -13.67
N PRO A 263 -4.29 0.94 -12.55
CA PRO A 263 -5.26 -0.14 -12.33
C PRO A 263 -6.70 0.33 -12.15
N LEU A 264 -6.94 1.61 -11.82
CA LEU A 264 -8.27 2.19 -11.85
C LEU A 264 -8.81 2.23 -13.28
N TRP A 265 -7.99 2.74 -14.23
CA TRP A 265 -8.36 2.74 -15.65
C TRP A 265 -8.61 1.33 -16.18
N THR A 266 -7.77 0.37 -15.78
CA THR A 266 -7.97 -1.03 -16.16
C THR A 266 -9.32 -1.55 -15.70
N SER A 267 -9.73 -1.24 -14.47
CA SER A 267 -10.99 -1.70 -13.89
C SER A 267 -12.21 -0.92 -14.38
N LEU A 268 -12.09 0.41 -14.51
CA LEU A 268 -13.22 1.30 -14.80
C LEU A 268 -13.47 1.49 -16.31
N VAL A 269 -12.42 1.36 -17.14
CA VAL A 269 -12.49 1.65 -18.58
C VAL A 269 -12.15 0.43 -19.43
N GLN A 270 -10.92 -0.11 -19.28
CA GLN A 270 -10.43 -1.18 -20.17
C GLN A 270 -11.25 -2.47 -20.03
N SER A 271 -11.72 -2.79 -18.84
CA SER A 271 -12.52 -4.01 -18.59
C SER A 271 -13.88 -3.99 -19.31
N GLY A 272 -14.40 -2.81 -19.67
CA GLY A 272 -15.75 -2.62 -20.20
C GLY A 272 -16.85 -2.95 -19.20
N ARG A 273 -16.55 -3.08 -17.90
CA ARG A 273 -17.49 -3.44 -16.83
C ARG A 273 -17.96 -2.19 -16.07
N SER A 274 -19.12 -2.30 -15.45
CA SER A 274 -19.73 -1.25 -14.64
C SER A 274 -19.98 -1.77 -13.22
N ASP A 275 -18.92 -2.28 -12.58
CA ASP A 275 -19.02 -2.97 -11.29
C ASP A 275 -19.04 -2.00 -10.07
N PHE A 276 -18.62 -0.75 -10.26
CA PHE A 276 -18.39 0.20 -9.18
C PHE A 276 -19.20 1.49 -9.36
N ILE A 277 -19.72 1.99 -8.27
CA ILE A 277 -20.33 3.33 -8.14
C ILE A 277 -19.76 3.98 -6.88
N VAL A 278 -19.97 5.30 -6.72
CA VAL A 278 -19.56 5.96 -5.48
C VAL A 278 -20.52 5.57 -4.35
N ALA A 279 -19.98 5.22 -3.18
CA ALA A 279 -20.80 4.89 -2.02
C ALA A 279 -21.50 6.12 -1.44
N ASN A 280 -22.67 5.92 -0.85
CA ASN A 280 -23.38 7.00 -0.16
C ASN A 280 -22.58 7.58 1.00
N THR A 281 -21.77 6.80 1.71
CA THR A 281 -20.82 7.28 2.73
C THR A 281 -19.97 8.45 2.22
N PHE A 282 -19.49 8.36 0.99
CA PHE A 282 -18.66 9.40 0.40
C PHE A 282 -19.47 10.57 -0.17
N VAL A 283 -20.54 10.28 -0.92
CA VAL A 283 -21.39 11.31 -1.55
C VAL A 283 -22.06 12.19 -0.50
N ASP A 284 -22.65 11.57 0.54
CA ASP A 284 -23.39 12.29 1.59
C ASP A 284 -22.44 13.11 2.49
N LEU A 285 -21.16 12.78 2.50
CA LEU A 285 -20.12 13.55 3.19
C LEU A 285 -19.64 14.75 2.36
N ILE A 286 -19.23 14.53 1.10
CA ILE A 286 -18.54 15.56 0.32
C ILE A 286 -19.48 16.64 -0.23
N VAL A 287 -20.70 16.25 -0.66
CA VAL A 287 -21.63 17.17 -1.34
C VAL A 287 -22.09 18.31 -0.44
N PRO A 288 -22.53 18.08 0.81
CA PRO A 288 -22.93 19.16 1.72
C PRO A 288 -21.81 20.14 2.09
N LEU A 289 -20.54 19.71 1.96
CA LEU A 289 -19.38 20.56 2.24
C LEU A 289 -19.10 21.56 1.11
N ASN A 290 -19.76 21.47 -0.03
CA ASN A 290 -19.44 22.25 -1.25
C ASN A 290 -17.95 22.18 -1.57
N ASP A 291 -17.38 21.00 -1.50
CA ASP A 291 -15.95 20.75 -1.65
C ASP A 291 -15.51 21.00 -3.09
N PRO A 292 -14.45 21.80 -3.32
CA PRO A 292 -13.95 22.09 -4.69
C PRO A 292 -13.52 20.84 -5.46
N ARG A 293 -13.19 19.74 -4.78
CA ARG A 293 -12.79 18.47 -5.38
C ARG A 293 -13.99 17.65 -5.90
N THR A 294 -15.21 17.99 -5.52
CA THR A 294 -16.45 17.26 -5.89
C THR A 294 -16.54 16.99 -7.40
N PRO A 295 -16.38 17.97 -8.31
CA PRO A 295 -16.52 17.73 -9.74
C PRO A 295 -15.36 16.92 -10.36
N ILE A 296 -14.27 16.68 -9.60
CA ILE A 296 -13.18 15.80 -10.01
C ILE A 296 -13.44 14.36 -9.52
N TYR A 297 -14.00 14.24 -8.32
CA TYR A 297 -14.22 12.97 -7.67
C TYR A 297 -15.50 12.27 -8.13
N LEU A 298 -16.53 13.03 -8.47
CA LEU A 298 -17.83 12.56 -8.88
C LEU A 298 -18.09 12.91 -10.33
N ASP A 299 -18.64 11.94 -11.09
CA ASP A 299 -19.12 12.17 -12.46
C ASP A 299 -20.49 12.84 -12.42
N ASP A 300 -20.74 13.77 -13.35
CA ASP A 300 -22.01 14.49 -13.46
C ASP A 300 -23.14 13.71 -14.17
N ASN A 301 -22.93 12.40 -14.35
CA ASN A 301 -23.94 11.50 -14.92
C ASN A 301 -25.28 11.51 -14.16
N GLN A 302 -25.24 11.88 -12.88
CA GLN A 302 -26.38 11.93 -11.97
C GLN A 302 -26.37 13.23 -11.16
N ILE A 303 -27.29 14.15 -11.45
CA ILE A 303 -27.48 15.41 -10.72
C ILE A 303 -28.94 15.50 -10.26
N PRO A 304 -29.23 15.68 -8.97
CA PRO A 304 -28.26 15.75 -7.86
C PRO A 304 -27.46 14.43 -7.69
N TYR A 305 -26.27 14.55 -7.13
CA TYR A 305 -25.45 13.37 -6.84
C TYR A 305 -26.17 12.42 -5.87
N VAL A 306 -26.12 11.11 -6.16
CA VAL A 306 -26.76 10.06 -5.36
C VAL A 306 -25.74 8.91 -5.20
N GLY A 307 -25.26 8.68 -3.98
CA GLY A 307 -24.39 7.57 -3.68
C GLY A 307 -25.13 6.24 -3.58
N GLY A 308 -24.50 5.15 -4.00
CA GLY A 308 -25.05 3.81 -3.82
C GLY A 308 -25.08 3.42 -2.35
N ILE A 309 -26.20 2.85 -1.90
CA ILE A 309 -26.37 2.43 -0.50
C ILE A 309 -25.36 1.33 -0.19
N TYR A 310 -24.49 1.59 0.79
CA TYR A 310 -23.39 0.68 1.10
C TYR A 310 -23.90 -0.68 1.60
N GLY A 311 -23.33 -1.76 1.06
CA GLY A 311 -23.72 -3.13 1.38
C GLY A 311 -25.02 -3.59 0.71
N THR A 312 -25.44 -2.94 -0.39
CA THR A 312 -26.56 -3.40 -1.21
C THR A 312 -26.20 -3.44 -2.69
N ASN A 313 -27.00 -4.16 -3.47
CA ASN A 313 -26.91 -4.09 -4.92
C ASN A 313 -27.40 -2.73 -5.41
N SER A 314 -26.49 -1.96 -5.99
CA SER A 314 -26.76 -0.60 -6.46
C SER A 314 -26.59 -0.51 -7.98
N PRO A 315 -27.68 -0.60 -8.79
CA PRO A 315 -27.61 -0.59 -10.25
C PRO A 315 -26.88 0.63 -10.80
N PHE A 316 -25.87 0.42 -11.65
CA PHE A 316 -24.98 1.46 -12.18
C PHE A 316 -25.70 2.70 -12.72
N ALA A 317 -26.81 2.51 -13.46
CA ALA A 317 -27.54 3.61 -14.09
C ALA A 317 -28.28 4.57 -13.11
N ASN A 318 -28.38 4.20 -11.83
CA ASN A 318 -29.20 4.94 -10.87
C ASN A 318 -28.37 5.79 -9.89
N TYR A 319 -27.05 5.65 -9.92
CA TYR A 319 -26.17 6.25 -8.92
C TYR A 319 -25.02 7.03 -9.56
N THR A 320 -24.39 7.88 -8.76
CA THR A 320 -23.25 8.68 -9.16
C THR A 320 -22.04 7.80 -9.46
N HIS A 321 -21.43 7.99 -10.62
CA HIS A 321 -20.23 7.30 -11.02
C HIS A 321 -18.98 7.95 -10.46
N ILE A 322 -17.87 7.21 -10.50
CA ILE A 322 -16.54 7.71 -10.15
C ILE A 322 -16.11 8.72 -11.22
N GLY A 323 -15.54 9.86 -10.78
CA GLY A 323 -15.15 10.95 -11.66
C GLY A 323 -14.17 10.55 -12.77
N THR A 324 -14.29 11.20 -13.91
CA THR A 324 -13.54 10.86 -15.12
C THR A 324 -12.03 11.05 -15.00
N LYS A 325 -11.55 11.81 -14.01
CA LYS A 325 -10.12 11.90 -13.68
C LYS A 325 -9.51 10.53 -13.38
N PHE A 326 -10.25 9.66 -12.72
CA PHE A 326 -9.84 8.28 -12.41
C PHE A 326 -9.92 7.32 -13.60
N HIS A 327 -10.40 7.80 -14.74
CA HIS A 327 -10.42 7.08 -16.01
C HIS A 327 -9.19 7.36 -16.89
N GLU A 328 -8.19 8.09 -16.41
CA GLU A 328 -6.95 8.33 -17.12
C GLU A 328 -5.99 7.15 -16.94
N SER A 329 -5.55 6.55 -18.04
CA SER A 329 -4.62 5.40 -18.01
C SER A 329 -3.26 5.73 -17.43
N GLY A 330 -2.79 6.96 -17.62
CA GLY A 330 -1.52 7.47 -17.09
C GLY A 330 -1.66 8.26 -15.79
N LEU A 331 -2.81 8.17 -15.08
CA LEU A 331 -2.91 8.76 -13.75
C LEU A 331 -1.89 8.11 -12.83
N GLU A 332 -1.10 8.91 -12.12
CA GLU A 332 -0.12 8.35 -11.18
C GLU A 332 -0.78 7.58 -10.03
N GLY A 333 -0.11 6.55 -9.55
CA GLY A 333 -0.49 5.90 -8.30
C GLY A 333 0.06 6.71 -7.12
N LEU A 334 -0.76 7.04 -6.14
CA LEU A 334 -0.36 7.87 -5.00
C LEU A 334 -0.57 7.10 -3.69
N LEU A 335 0.52 6.84 -2.94
CA LEU A 335 0.47 6.09 -1.68
C LEU A 335 0.85 6.91 -0.45
N MET A 336 1.53 8.06 -0.62
CA MET A 336 1.71 9.06 0.44
C MET A 336 1.85 10.44 -0.20
N SER A 337 0.99 11.38 0.18
CA SER A 337 1.01 12.74 -0.34
C SER A 337 1.49 13.74 0.71
N SER A 338 1.94 14.90 0.26
CA SER A 338 2.24 16.04 1.16
C SER A 338 1.01 16.47 1.96
N SER A 339 -0.18 16.37 1.37
CA SER A 339 -1.46 16.61 2.06
C SER A 339 -1.65 15.64 3.24
N GLU A 340 -1.45 14.33 3.03
CA GLU A 340 -1.51 13.32 4.08
C GLU A 340 -0.51 13.62 5.20
N VAL A 341 0.74 13.94 4.84
CA VAL A 341 1.80 14.27 5.81
C VAL A 341 1.44 15.52 6.61
N SER A 342 0.84 16.53 5.99
CA SER A 342 0.35 17.71 6.69
C SER A 342 -0.76 17.36 7.70
N PHE A 343 -1.68 16.46 7.38
CA PHE A 343 -2.66 15.97 8.36
C PHE A 343 -2.02 15.14 9.48
N LEU A 344 -0.99 14.34 9.19
CA LEU A 344 -0.22 13.62 10.23
C LEU A 344 0.50 14.58 11.17
N LEU A 345 1.03 15.69 10.66
CA LEU A 345 1.64 16.74 11.51
C LEU A 345 0.59 17.42 12.40
N ALA A 346 -0.59 17.74 11.85
CA ALA A 346 -1.69 18.31 12.64
C ALA A 346 -2.11 17.33 13.76
N GLU A 347 -2.27 16.07 13.45
CA GLU A 347 -2.59 15.01 14.41
C GLU A 347 -1.49 14.84 15.46
N ALA A 348 -0.22 14.87 15.07
CA ALA A 348 0.91 14.76 15.98
C ALA A 348 0.97 15.94 16.97
N VAL A 349 0.60 17.15 16.56
CA VAL A 349 0.48 18.31 17.46
C VAL A 349 -0.68 18.12 18.45
N GLU A 350 -1.85 17.71 17.99
CA GLU A 350 -3.03 17.50 18.84
C GLU A 350 -2.84 16.36 19.86
N LYS A 351 -2.11 15.31 19.47
CA LYS A 351 -1.70 14.23 20.38
C LYS A 351 -0.53 14.62 21.30
N GLY A 352 0.04 15.82 21.16
CA GLY A 352 1.16 16.31 21.98
C GLY A 352 2.50 15.61 21.69
N LEU A 353 2.65 14.97 20.53
CA LEU A 353 3.89 14.28 20.13
C LEU A 353 4.97 15.25 19.67
N ILE A 354 4.56 16.37 19.05
CA ILE A 354 5.44 17.44 18.58
C ILE A 354 4.82 18.80 18.96
N GLY A 355 5.66 19.83 19.02
CA GLY A 355 5.17 21.21 19.08
C GLY A 355 4.85 21.72 17.67
N GLY A 356 3.93 22.68 17.56
CA GLY A 356 3.61 23.30 16.28
C GLY A 356 2.24 23.95 16.24
N ASP A 357 1.81 24.31 15.04
CA ASP A 357 0.52 24.90 14.74
C ASP A 357 -0.38 23.87 14.03
N ALA A 358 -1.24 23.19 14.80
CA ALA A 358 -2.14 22.17 14.28
C ALA A 358 -3.10 22.72 13.21
N GLU A 359 -3.63 23.93 13.41
CA GLU A 359 -4.48 24.61 12.44
C GLU A 359 -3.72 24.90 11.14
N GLY A 360 -2.48 25.41 11.25
CA GLY A 360 -1.63 25.66 10.08
C GLY A 360 -1.34 24.40 9.28
N PHE A 361 -1.04 23.29 9.93
CA PHE A 361 -0.84 21.99 9.25
C PHE A 361 -2.13 21.45 8.65
N TYR A 362 -3.25 21.53 9.34
CA TYR A 362 -4.55 21.15 8.80
C TYR A 362 -4.91 21.96 7.54
N ASN A 363 -4.80 23.29 7.61
CA ASN A 363 -5.06 24.17 6.48
C ASN A 363 -4.14 23.89 5.30
N SER A 364 -2.86 23.56 5.57
CA SER A 364 -1.91 23.12 4.52
C SER A 364 -2.35 21.82 3.87
N GLY A 365 -2.78 20.83 4.65
CA GLY A 365 -3.26 19.55 4.15
C GLY A 365 -4.47 19.70 3.23
N VAL A 366 -5.46 20.50 3.63
CA VAL A 366 -6.65 20.79 2.79
C VAL A 366 -6.23 21.51 1.51
N THR A 367 -5.42 22.57 1.61
CA THR A 367 -4.97 23.37 0.47
C THR A 367 -4.20 22.53 -0.54
N GLN A 368 -3.24 21.73 -0.09
CA GLN A 368 -2.44 20.86 -0.95
C GLN A 368 -3.29 19.80 -1.65
N SER A 369 -4.29 19.23 -0.97
CA SER A 369 -5.21 18.28 -1.59
C SER A 369 -6.07 18.94 -2.68
N ILE A 370 -6.59 20.14 -2.43
CA ILE A 370 -7.36 20.89 -3.43
C ILE A 370 -6.47 21.21 -4.63
N GLU A 371 -5.28 21.77 -4.40
CA GLU A 371 -4.33 22.10 -5.46
C GLU A 371 -3.95 20.88 -6.33
N TYR A 372 -3.67 19.75 -5.69
CA TYR A 372 -3.30 18.51 -6.38
C TYR A 372 -4.41 18.04 -7.35
N TRP A 373 -5.67 18.07 -6.91
CA TRP A 373 -6.78 17.56 -7.70
C TRP A 373 -7.36 18.56 -8.69
N THR A 374 -7.44 19.83 -8.34
CA THR A 374 -8.05 20.85 -9.18
C THR A 374 -7.04 21.64 -10.05
N GLY A 375 -5.75 21.52 -9.73
CA GLY A 375 -4.67 22.28 -10.39
C GLY A 375 -4.54 23.72 -9.86
N SER A 376 -5.33 24.14 -8.86
CA SER A 376 -5.26 25.46 -8.22
C SER A 376 -5.63 25.39 -6.75
N SER A 377 -5.02 26.26 -5.94
CA SER A 377 -5.37 26.48 -4.54
C SER A 377 -6.36 27.65 -4.34
N ASP A 378 -6.88 28.26 -5.41
CA ASP A 378 -7.70 29.49 -5.32
C ASP A 378 -8.96 29.32 -4.47
N ASP A 379 -9.61 28.16 -4.53
CA ASP A 379 -10.83 27.87 -3.79
C ASP A 379 -10.57 27.44 -2.34
N ALA A 380 -9.33 27.13 -1.98
CA ALA A 380 -9.01 26.57 -0.66
C ALA A 380 -9.37 27.51 0.52
N ALA A 381 -9.07 28.80 0.37
CA ALA A 381 -9.36 29.78 1.43
C ALA A 381 -10.88 29.93 1.69
N ALA A 382 -11.70 29.95 0.65
CA ALA A 382 -13.15 30.02 0.78
C ALA A 382 -13.73 28.72 1.37
N TYR A 383 -13.18 27.58 1.00
CA TYR A 383 -13.57 26.28 1.52
C TYR A 383 -13.23 26.17 3.02
N LEU A 384 -12.02 26.52 3.42
CA LEU A 384 -11.55 26.52 4.81
C LEU A 384 -12.32 27.50 5.71
N ALA A 385 -12.89 28.56 5.15
CA ALA A 385 -13.70 29.54 5.91
C ALA A 385 -15.09 29.03 6.30
N GLN A 386 -15.55 27.90 5.75
CA GLN A 386 -16.85 27.32 6.07
C GLN A 386 -16.86 26.76 7.51
N PRO A 387 -17.90 27.01 8.33
CA PRO A 387 -17.94 26.51 9.70
C PRO A 387 -17.83 24.99 9.85
N THR A 388 -18.24 24.24 8.84
CA THR A 388 -18.15 22.78 8.79
C THR A 388 -16.77 22.26 8.40
N VAL A 389 -15.90 23.12 7.89
CA VAL A 389 -14.55 22.78 7.41
C VAL A 389 -13.46 23.43 8.25
N SER A 390 -13.72 24.67 8.74
CA SER A 390 -12.73 25.42 9.53
C SER A 390 -12.24 24.59 10.72
N TYR A 391 -10.92 24.72 11.00
CA TYR A 391 -10.31 23.98 12.09
C TYR A 391 -10.95 24.33 13.45
N ALA A 392 -11.13 23.29 14.27
CA ALA A 392 -11.65 23.43 15.64
C ALA A 392 -10.94 22.41 16.52
N SER A 393 -10.05 22.87 17.41
CA SER A 393 -9.23 21.98 18.25
C SER A 393 -10.05 21.06 19.16
N GLY A 394 -11.24 21.49 19.61
CA GLY A 394 -12.15 20.65 20.38
C GLY A 394 -12.81 19.50 19.57
N GLU A 395 -12.73 19.57 18.25
CA GLU A 395 -13.29 18.60 17.29
C GLU A 395 -12.22 18.09 16.32
N TRP A 396 -10.95 18.16 16.69
CA TRP A 396 -9.84 17.93 15.78
C TRP A 396 -9.88 16.55 15.09
N LYS A 397 -10.35 15.50 15.79
CA LYS A 397 -10.48 14.16 15.19
C LYS A 397 -11.45 14.16 14.01
N ASP A 398 -12.60 14.82 14.16
CA ASP A 398 -13.57 14.98 13.07
C ASP A 398 -12.99 15.81 11.93
N ARG A 399 -12.40 16.96 12.22
CA ARG A 399 -11.83 17.85 11.20
C ARG A 399 -10.71 17.18 10.42
N ILE A 400 -9.71 16.64 11.11
CA ILE A 400 -8.57 15.96 10.47
C ILE A 400 -9.05 14.69 9.79
N GLY A 401 -9.85 13.84 10.46
CA GLY A 401 -10.32 12.57 9.93
C GLY A 401 -11.13 12.76 8.65
N THR A 402 -12.08 13.68 8.65
CA THR A 402 -12.89 13.99 7.47
C THR A 402 -12.04 14.50 6.30
N GLN A 403 -11.17 15.48 6.52
CA GLN A 403 -10.39 16.06 5.42
C GLN A 403 -9.29 15.12 4.92
N LYS A 404 -8.66 14.34 5.81
CA LYS A 404 -7.72 13.29 5.42
C LYS A 404 -8.41 12.20 4.60
N TYR A 405 -9.61 11.77 5.01
CA TYR A 405 -10.41 10.81 4.24
C TYR A 405 -10.73 11.31 2.84
N LEU A 406 -11.18 12.56 2.71
CA LEU A 406 -11.45 13.18 1.40
C LEU A 406 -10.19 13.30 0.54
N SER A 407 -9.02 13.58 1.15
CA SER A 407 -7.74 13.67 0.42
C SER A 407 -7.26 12.33 -0.12
N LEU A 408 -7.60 11.23 0.54
CA LEU A 408 -7.19 9.87 0.21
C LEU A 408 -8.17 9.15 -0.73
N TYR A 409 -9.25 9.82 -1.15
CA TYR A 409 -10.25 9.22 -2.03
C TYR A 409 -9.64 8.65 -3.31
N MET A 410 -9.95 7.39 -3.60
CA MET A 410 -9.49 6.62 -4.77
C MET A 410 -7.96 6.46 -4.90
N THR A 411 -7.17 7.03 -4.00
CA THR A 411 -5.71 6.83 -3.96
C THR A 411 -5.33 5.70 -3.02
N ASN A 412 -5.10 5.98 -1.76
CA ASN A 412 -4.64 5.02 -0.75
C ASN A 412 -5.79 4.59 0.20
N GLY A 413 -6.58 3.61 -0.23
CA GLY A 413 -7.65 3.05 0.59
C GLY A 413 -7.16 2.40 1.89
N PHE A 414 -5.96 1.81 1.89
CA PHE A 414 -5.33 1.25 3.08
C PHE A 414 -5.09 2.32 4.16
N GLU A 415 -4.50 3.45 3.79
CA GLU A 415 -4.28 4.54 4.74
C GLU A 415 -5.59 5.19 5.19
N SER A 416 -6.57 5.32 4.27
CA SER A 416 -7.90 5.81 4.60
C SER A 416 -8.56 4.96 5.69
N TRP A 417 -8.54 3.64 5.54
CA TRP A 417 -9.04 2.69 6.53
C TRP A 417 -8.23 2.70 7.83
N SER A 418 -6.90 2.76 7.74
CA SER A 418 -6.02 2.79 8.93
C SER A 418 -6.21 4.06 9.75
N SER A 419 -6.30 5.22 9.10
CA SER A 419 -6.58 6.50 9.77
C SER A 419 -7.96 6.52 10.41
N TRP A 420 -8.96 5.94 9.75
CA TRP A 420 -10.30 5.83 10.33
C TRP A 420 -10.30 5.00 11.62
N ARG A 421 -9.53 3.92 11.71
CA ARG A 421 -9.42 3.12 12.95
C ARG A 421 -8.85 3.91 14.14
N ILE A 422 -8.04 4.95 13.88
CA ILE A 422 -7.44 5.82 14.91
C ILE A 422 -8.38 6.99 15.27
N LEU A 423 -8.95 7.63 14.25
CA LEU A 423 -9.67 8.88 14.40
C LEU A 423 -11.19 8.67 14.62
N ASP A 424 -11.74 7.54 14.22
CA ASP A 424 -13.17 7.21 14.18
C ASP A 424 -14.01 8.16 13.27
N TYR A 425 -13.36 8.88 12.36
CA TYR A 425 -13.97 9.81 11.42
C TYR A 425 -13.44 9.61 10.00
N PRO A 426 -14.31 9.84 8.97
CA PRO A 426 -15.73 10.17 9.08
C PRO A 426 -16.54 9.01 9.64
N LEU A 427 -17.83 9.26 9.97
CA LEU A 427 -18.75 8.19 10.36
C LEU A 427 -18.98 7.27 9.17
N MET A 428 -18.70 5.98 9.35
CA MET A 428 -18.90 4.96 8.32
C MET A 428 -20.28 4.32 8.43
N ASN A 429 -20.84 3.92 7.30
CA ASN A 429 -22.11 3.18 7.27
C ASN A 429 -21.94 1.73 7.73
N ILE A 430 -23.00 1.16 8.29
CA ILE A 430 -23.13 -0.28 8.46
C ILE A 430 -23.49 -0.87 7.10
N ALA A 431 -22.89 -1.97 6.70
CA ALA A 431 -23.26 -2.68 5.47
C ALA A 431 -24.71 -3.17 5.61
N LEU A 432 -25.61 -2.69 4.74
CA LEU A 432 -27.04 -2.79 5.01
C LEU A 432 -27.56 -4.23 5.02
N GLU A 433 -27.11 -5.09 4.10
CA GLU A 433 -27.61 -6.47 4.00
C GLU A 433 -27.03 -7.39 5.08
N SER A 434 -25.74 -7.25 5.42
CA SER A 434 -25.11 -8.06 6.47
C SER A 434 -25.33 -7.53 7.87
N GLY A 435 -25.58 -6.23 8.03
CA GLY A 435 -25.63 -5.57 9.32
C GLY A 435 -24.25 -5.45 10.02
N LEU A 436 -23.15 -5.68 9.30
CA LEU A 436 -21.79 -5.65 9.85
C LEU A 436 -21.19 -4.24 9.74
N PRO A 437 -20.48 -3.80 10.79
CA PRO A 437 -19.66 -2.58 10.75
C PRO A 437 -18.39 -2.80 9.92
N VAL A 438 -17.71 -1.70 9.60
CA VAL A 438 -16.39 -1.77 8.94
C VAL A 438 -15.42 -2.64 9.76
N PRO A 439 -14.72 -3.61 9.12
CA PRO A 439 -13.76 -4.45 9.80
C PRO A 439 -12.62 -3.66 10.45
N ARG A 440 -12.19 -4.08 11.63
CA ARG A 440 -11.05 -3.53 12.34
C ARG A 440 -9.74 -4.22 11.96
N ARG A 441 -9.85 -5.41 11.39
CA ARG A 441 -8.74 -6.26 10.97
C ARG A 441 -9.18 -7.09 9.76
N TYR A 442 -8.24 -7.55 8.95
CA TYR A 442 -8.48 -8.60 7.97
C TYR A 442 -8.14 -9.97 8.59
N VAL A 443 -8.95 -10.97 8.28
CA VAL A 443 -8.69 -12.36 8.71
C VAL A 443 -7.48 -12.95 7.98
N TYR A 444 -6.82 -13.91 8.60
CA TYR A 444 -5.71 -14.65 7.98
C TYR A 444 -6.19 -15.44 6.75
N PRO A 445 -5.25 -15.84 5.84
CA PRO A 445 -5.57 -16.73 4.73
C PRO A 445 -6.29 -17.99 5.20
N ASN A 446 -7.27 -18.44 4.43
CA ASN A 446 -8.11 -19.59 4.82
C ASN A 446 -7.31 -20.89 5.03
N ASP A 447 -6.17 -21.02 4.34
CA ASP A 447 -5.34 -22.22 4.39
C ASP A 447 -4.38 -22.27 5.60
N GLU A 448 -4.16 -21.12 6.31
CA GLU A 448 -3.21 -21.03 7.42
C GLU A 448 -3.52 -22.04 8.56
N ALA A 449 -4.79 -22.19 8.89
CA ALA A 449 -5.21 -23.17 9.91
C ALA A 449 -4.83 -24.62 9.53
N GLN A 450 -4.67 -24.94 8.24
CA GLN A 450 -4.32 -26.27 7.76
C GLN A 450 -2.81 -26.42 7.54
N ILE A 451 -2.16 -25.36 7.02
CA ILE A 451 -0.75 -25.38 6.63
C ILE A 451 0.14 -25.15 7.85
N ASN A 452 -0.15 -24.14 8.66
CA ASN A 452 0.65 -23.72 9.82
C ASN A 452 -0.18 -23.66 11.12
N GLY A 453 -1.06 -24.63 11.31
CA GLY A 453 -2.15 -24.61 12.28
C GLY A 453 -1.73 -24.29 13.73
N VAL A 454 -0.61 -24.82 14.22
CA VAL A 454 -0.15 -24.57 15.60
C VAL A 454 0.21 -23.09 15.80
N ASN A 455 0.93 -22.49 14.86
CA ASN A 455 1.35 -21.09 14.93
C ASN A 455 0.17 -20.15 14.65
N TYR A 456 -0.72 -20.53 13.71
CA TYR A 456 -1.97 -19.83 13.45
C TYR A 456 -2.87 -19.76 14.69
N GLU A 457 -3.08 -20.90 15.39
CA GLU A 457 -3.90 -20.96 16.61
C GLU A 457 -3.30 -20.09 17.73
N ALA A 458 -1.97 -20.08 17.86
CA ALA A 458 -1.28 -19.25 18.85
C ALA A 458 -1.50 -17.75 18.54
N ALA A 459 -1.29 -17.33 17.28
CA ALA A 459 -1.48 -15.95 16.84
C ALA A 459 -2.94 -15.49 16.97
N SER A 460 -3.87 -16.30 16.48
CA SER A 460 -5.31 -16.03 16.60
C SER A 460 -5.74 -15.87 18.06
N SER A 461 -5.29 -16.77 18.94
CA SER A 461 -5.61 -16.70 20.38
C SER A 461 -5.04 -15.45 21.04
N ALA A 462 -3.82 -15.04 20.70
CA ALA A 462 -3.17 -13.85 21.25
C ALA A 462 -3.94 -12.57 20.88
N MET A 463 -4.56 -12.54 19.70
CA MET A 463 -5.36 -11.42 19.22
C MET A 463 -6.84 -11.46 19.64
N GLY A 464 -7.25 -12.44 20.45
CA GLY A 464 -8.64 -12.60 20.88
C GLY A 464 -9.55 -13.26 19.84
N GLY A 465 -9.00 -13.81 18.78
CA GLY A 465 -9.67 -14.50 17.68
C GLY A 465 -9.21 -14.04 16.29
N ASP A 466 -9.45 -14.87 15.27
CA ASP A 466 -9.24 -14.50 13.87
C ASP A 466 -10.56 -13.97 13.27
N GLU A 467 -11.01 -12.81 13.80
CA GLU A 467 -12.29 -12.21 13.47
C GLU A 467 -12.12 -10.79 12.89
N LEU A 468 -13.15 -10.29 12.21
CA LEU A 468 -13.11 -8.96 11.58
C LEU A 468 -13.14 -7.80 12.58
N ASP A 469 -13.61 -8.04 13.80
CA ASP A 469 -13.66 -7.08 14.90
C ASP A 469 -12.46 -7.21 15.87
N SER A 470 -11.59 -8.23 15.70
CA SER A 470 -10.30 -8.30 16.39
C SER A 470 -9.46 -7.08 16.05
N ARG A 471 -8.62 -6.64 17.00
CA ARG A 471 -7.86 -5.41 16.85
C ARG A 471 -6.37 -5.69 16.76
N VAL A 472 -5.66 -4.87 16.01
CA VAL A 472 -4.20 -4.76 16.06
C VAL A 472 -3.79 -3.97 17.30
N PHE A 473 -2.55 -4.10 17.78
CA PHE A 473 -2.12 -3.56 19.07
C PHE A 473 -2.34 -2.06 19.24
N TRP A 474 -2.25 -1.28 18.18
CA TRP A 474 -2.40 0.17 18.22
C TRP A 474 -3.85 0.66 18.10
N ASP A 475 -4.80 -0.19 17.70
CA ASP A 475 -6.24 0.16 17.61
C ASP A 475 -6.91 -0.04 18.97
N ILE A 476 -6.50 0.72 19.98
CA ILE A 476 -6.97 0.57 21.37
C ILE A 476 -8.04 1.60 21.76
N THR A 477 -8.08 2.75 21.07
CA THR A 477 -9.05 3.82 21.31
C THR A 477 -10.10 3.83 20.20
N GLY A 478 -11.29 4.13 20.57
CA GLY A 478 -12.40 4.17 19.64
C GLY A 478 -13.39 3.05 19.94
N ALA A 479 -14.61 3.47 20.26
CA ALA A 479 -15.74 2.57 20.46
C ALA A 479 -16.23 1.97 19.13
N GLY A 480 -15.43 2.11 18.02
CA GLY A 480 -15.97 1.96 16.70
C GLY A 480 -17.26 2.73 16.60
N ASN A 481 -17.23 3.94 16.12
CA ASN A 481 -18.44 4.57 15.63
C ASN A 481 -18.87 3.79 14.37
N ALA A 482 -19.29 2.53 14.60
CA ALA A 482 -20.15 1.81 13.71
C ALA A 482 -21.41 2.65 13.61
N GLY A 483 -21.52 3.35 12.54
CA GLY A 483 -22.47 4.39 12.28
C GLY A 483 -23.78 4.26 13.04
N ALA A 484 -24.21 5.35 13.63
CA ALA A 484 -25.58 5.70 13.47
C ALA A 484 -25.74 5.89 11.95
N GLY A 485 -25.94 4.77 11.21
CA GLY A 485 -26.15 4.82 9.78
C GLY A 485 -27.14 5.91 9.48
N ILE A 486 -26.84 6.75 8.49
CA ILE A 486 -27.88 7.51 7.82
C ILE A 486 -28.73 6.42 7.14
N THR A 487 -29.68 5.89 7.92
CA THR A 487 -30.82 5.13 7.38
C THR A 487 -31.81 6.19 6.98
N ASP A 488 -31.89 6.51 5.71
CA ASP A 488 -33.09 6.77 4.91
C ASP A 488 -32.70 7.38 3.56
#